data_0cfe1a55d670a83073fb4269ecf2377c
#
_entry.id   0cfe1a55d670a83073fb4269ecf2377c
#
_cell.length_a   1.000
_cell.length_b   1.000
_cell.length_c   1.000
_cell.angle_alpha   90.00
_cell.angle_beta   90.00
_cell.angle_gamma   90.00
#
_symmetry.space_group_name_H-M   'P 1'
#
loop_
_entity.id
_entity.type
_entity.pdbx_description
1 polymer ?
#
loop_
_entity_poly.entity_id
_entity_poly.type
_entity_poly.pdbx_seq_one_letter_code
_entity_poly.pdbx_strand_id
1 'polypeptide(L)'
;AFTFAMVSVGLAAPAAMSHTPWVVGVSLAFSTFFAVAAMIIAVLKTALALSHMLSKGVEETALPTLWIWVPILTVLAITLMRQDHGISHTLGLASAGTWLTPLLMVVSAQLFVLLLGGFAMRNHRYLAKVWRGDVKGAPVFALICPGVALSVSLQFLINKGFVAAGLLISFSMVYWIFSVEPLVVMVVTIIVFMRLSR
;
A
#
# COMPACT_ATOMS: atom_id res chain seq x y z
N ALA A 1 -2.00 -8.71 10.04
CA ALA A 1 -2.25 -7.31 9.64
C ALA A 1 -2.65 -7.23 8.17
N PHE A 2 -1.78 -7.58 7.23
CA PHE A 2 -2.05 -7.44 5.79
C PHE A 2 -3.33 -8.18 5.35
N THR A 3 -3.57 -9.41 5.81
CA THR A 3 -4.79 -10.17 5.53
C THR A 3 -6.05 -9.42 5.97
N PHE A 4 -6.05 -8.82 7.16
CA PHE A 4 -7.17 -8.01 7.64
C PHE A 4 -7.40 -6.76 6.80
N ALA A 5 -6.31 -6.11 6.34
CA ALA A 5 -6.42 -4.99 5.41
C ALA A 5 -7.05 -5.42 4.06
N MET A 6 -6.66 -6.59 3.53
CA MET A 6 -7.26 -7.16 2.31
C MET A 6 -8.75 -7.49 2.48
N VAL A 7 -9.14 -8.06 3.63
CA VAL A 7 -10.56 -8.29 3.95
C VAL A 7 -11.31 -6.96 4.01
N SER A 8 -10.73 -5.95 4.67
CA SER A 8 -11.32 -4.60 4.76
C SER A 8 -11.59 -3.99 3.38
N VAL A 9 -10.63 -4.01 2.48
CA VAL A 9 -10.81 -3.45 1.13
C VAL A 9 -11.82 -4.22 0.30
N GLY A 10 -11.90 -5.54 0.48
CA GLY A 10 -12.93 -6.37 -0.15
C GLY A 10 -14.32 -6.02 0.36
N LEU A 11 -14.48 -5.89 1.67
CA LEU A 11 -15.74 -5.50 2.30
C LEU A 11 -16.15 -4.04 2.01
N ALA A 12 -15.21 -3.16 1.67
CA ALA A 12 -15.51 -1.79 1.24
C ALA A 12 -15.98 -1.70 -0.23
N ALA A 13 -15.84 -2.76 -1.02
CA ALA A 13 -16.27 -2.73 -2.43
C ALA A 13 -17.78 -2.54 -2.60
N PRO A 14 -18.67 -3.24 -1.84
CA PRO A 14 -20.10 -2.98 -1.90
C PRO A 14 -20.49 -1.55 -1.49
N ALA A 15 -19.74 -0.92 -0.56
CA ALA A 15 -19.98 0.49 -0.21
C ALA A 15 -19.81 1.42 -1.42
N ALA A 16 -18.80 1.17 -2.26
CA ALA A 16 -18.53 1.99 -3.44
C ALA A 16 -19.44 1.68 -4.64
N MET A 17 -20.06 0.49 -4.70
CA MET A 17 -20.78 0.01 -5.87
C MET A 17 -22.30 -0.07 -5.70
N SER A 18 -22.79 -0.13 -4.46
CA SER A 18 -24.22 -0.29 -4.19
C SER A 18 -24.91 1.06 -4.04
N HIS A 19 -26.14 1.15 -4.57
CA HIS A 19 -27.05 2.28 -4.36
C HIS A 19 -28.05 2.01 -3.23
N THR A 20 -27.93 0.88 -2.55
CA THR A 20 -28.83 0.49 -1.46
C THR A 20 -28.26 0.90 -0.10
N PRO A 21 -28.87 1.85 0.63
CA PRO A 21 -28.28 2.43 1.83
C PRO A 21 -27.91 1.43 2.92
N TRP A 22 -28.74 0.40 3.14
CA TRP A 22 -28.44 -0.60 4.17
C TRP A 22 -27.23 -1.47 3.79
N VAL A 23 -27.03 -1.80 2.51
CA VAL A 23 -25.86 -2.54 2.02
C VAL A 23 -24.59 -1.72 2.24
N VAL A 24 -24.65 -0.42 1.92
CA VAL A 24 -23.55 0.52 2.17
C VAL A 24 -23.26 0.60 3.67
N GLY A 25 -24.28 0.73 4.54
CA GLY A 25 -24.12 0.78 5.98
C GLY A 25 -23.42 -0.46 6.56
N VAL A 26 -23.86 -1.65 6.18
CA VAL A 26 -23.25 -2.91 6.61
C VAL A 26 -21.81 -3.02 6.09
N SER A 27 -21.59 -2.68 4.82
CA SER A 27 -20.26 -2.66 4.21
C SER A 27 -19.29 -1.71 4.93
N LEU A 28 -19.76 -0.50 5.28
CA LEU A 28 -18.99 0.48 6.05
C LEU A 28 -18.62 -0.08 7.44
N ALA A 29 -19.58 -0.64 8.17
CA ALA A 29 -19.34 -1.17 9.52
C ALA A 29 -18.26 -2.26 9.52
N PHE A 30 -18.43 -3.28 8.68
CA PHE A 30 -17.47 -4.40 8.63
C PHE A 30 -16.12 -4.00 8.05
N SER A 31 -16.09 -3.22 6.97
CA SER A 31 -14.82 -2.77 6.39
C SER A 31 -14.03 -1.89 7.36
N THR A 32 -14.70 -1.00 8.11
CA THR A 32 -14.05 -0.19 9.14
C THR A 32 -13.52 -1.04 10.29
N PHE A 33 -14.30 -2.02 10.76
CA PHE A 33 -13.84 -2.94 11.81
C PHE A 33 -12.53 -3.64 11.40
N PHE A 34 -12.49 -4.22 10.19
CA PHE A 34 -11.30 -4.91 9.70
C PHE A 34 -10.13 -3.95 9.40
N ALA A 35 -10.40 -2.71 8.97
CA ALA A 35 -9.38 -1.69 8.79
C ALA A 35 -8.70 -1.33 10.12
N VAL A 36 -9.48 -1.08 11.16
CA VAL A 36 -8.98 -0.77 12.50
C VAL A 36 -8.22 -1.96 13.08
N ALA A 37 -8.76 -3.16 12.97
CA ALA A 37 -8.07 -4.38 13.40
C ALA A 37 -6.74 -4.57 12.67
N ALA A 38 -6.70 -4.34 11.35
CA ALA A 38 -5.47 -4.40 10.56
C ALA A 38 -4.41 -3.41 11.07
N MET A 39 -4.83 -2.17 11.35
CA MET A 39 -3.94 -1.11 11.83
C MET A 39 -3.39 -1.43 13.22
N ILE A 40 -4.25 -1.83 14.17
CA ILE A 40 -3.82 -2.20 15.54
C ILE A 40 -2.81 -3.36 15.48
N ILE A 41 -3.12 -4.42 14.74
CA ILE A 41 -2.23 -5.58 14.60
C ILE A 41 -0.91 -5.20 13.91
N ALA A 42 -0.96 -4.31 12.91
CA ALA A 42 0.24 -3.84 12.22
C ALA A 42 1.16 -3.08 13.18
N VAL A 43 0.61 -2.14 13.96
CA VAL A 43 1.38 -1.36 14.96
C VAL A 43 1.97 -2.28 16.03
N LEU A 44 1.17 -3.17 16.61
CA LEU A 44 1.64 -4.12 17.63
C LEU A 44 2.77 -5.01 17.11
N LYS A 45 2.60 -5.60 15.91
CA LYS A 45 3.65 -6.44 15.30
C LYS A 45 4.91 -5.65 15.00
N THR A 46 4.79 -4.41 14.55
CA THR A 46 5.96 -3.56 14.29
C THR A 46 6.69 -3.20 15.57
N ALA A 47 5.97 -2.84 16.63
CA ALA A 47 6.57 -2.56 17.93
C ALA A 47 7.32 -3.76 18.49
N LEU A 48 6.71 -4.96 18.43
CA LEU A 48 7.34 -6.21 18.87
C LEU A 48 8.57 -6.57 18.01
N ALA A 49 8.47 -6.42 16.69
CA ALA A 49 9.58 -6.70 15.78
C ALA A 49 10.75 -5.74 16.04
N LEU A 50 10.47 -4.44 16.23
CA LEU A 50 11.48 -3.44 16.52
C LEU A 50 12.16 -3.72 17.89
N SER A 51 11.39 -4.04 18.92
CA SER A 51 11.92 -4.45 20.25
C SER A 51 12.83 -5.66 20.13
N HIS A 52 12.42 -6.67 19.35
CA HIS A 52 13.23 -7.87 19.13
C HIS A 52 14.52 -7.55 18.36
N MET A 53 14.46 -6.72 17.32
CA MET A 53 15.62 -6.29 16.55
C MET A 53 16.63 -5.49 17.39
N LEU A 54 16.14 -4.64 18.29
CA LEU A 54 16.99 -3.86 19.20
C LEU A 54 17.67 -4.73 20.27
N SER A 55 17.02 -5.79 20.75
CA SER A 55 17.53 -6.65 21.82
C SER A 55 18.42 -7.80 21.33
N LYS A 56 18.10 -8.39 20.17
CA LYS A 56 18.77 -9.59 19.65
C LYS A 56 19.49 -9.37 18.32
N GLY A 57 19.41 -8.16 17.76
CA GLY A 57 19.93 -7.87 16.42
C GLY A 57 18.94 -8.20 15.31
N VAL A 58 19.31 -7.87 14.09
CA VAL A 58 18.46 -8.02 12.91
C VAL A 58 18.71 -9.37 12.25
N GLU A 59 17.69 -10.24 12.23
CA GLU A 59 17.72 -11.47 11.43
C GLU A 59 17.58 -11.13 9.94
N GLU A 60 18.45 -11.69 9.10
CA GLU A 60 18.43 -11.45 7.66
C GLU A 60 17.09 -11.87 7.01
N THR A 61 16.47 -12.94 7.49
CA THR A 61 15.19 -13.44 7.01
C THR A 61 14.01 -12.51 7.30
N ALA A 62 14.14 -11.64 8.30
CA ALA A 62 13.11 -10.68 8.71
C ALA A 62 13.20 -9.34 7.96
N LEU A 63 14.31 -9.05 7.26
CA LEU A 63 14.52 -7.78 6.56
C LEU A 63 13.40 -7.40 5.56
N PRO A 64 12.86 -8.32 4.73
CA PRO A 64 11.77 -7.98 3.81
C PRO A 64 10.49 -7.55 4.52
N THR A 65 10.28 -7.98 5.78
CA THR A 65 9.09 -7.62 6.55
C THR A 65 9.04 -6.15 6.93
N LEU A 66 10.16 -5.44 6.91
CA LEU A 66 10.22 -3.98 7.13
C LEU A 66 9.37 -3.23 6.09
N TRP A 67 9.23 -3.76 4.88
CA TRP A 67 8.45 -3.15 3.82
C TRP A 67 6.96 -3.51 3.84
N ILE A 68 6.49 -4.31 4.80
CA ILE A 68 5.09 -4.76 4.88
C ILE A 68 4.09 -3.59 5.02
N TRP A 69 4.54 -2.46 5.55
CA TRP A 69 3.72 -1.26 5.68
C TRP A 69 3.31 -0.66 4.34
N VAL A 70 4.13 -0.82 3.30
CA VAL A 70 3.84 -0.26 1.96
C VAL A 70 2.51 -0.81 1.42
N PRO A 71 2.31 -2.13 1.30
CA PRO A 71 1.03 -2.67 0.84
C PRO A 71 -0.13 -2.45 1.84
N ILE A 72 0.13 -2.42 3.16
CA ILE A 72 -0.92 -2.15 4.14
C ILE A 72 -1.48 -0.73 3.94
N LEU A 73 -0.62 0.27 3.82
CA LEU A 73 -1.03 1.67 3.60
C LEU A 73 -1.79 1.84 2.28
N THR A 74 -1.35 1.19 1.19
CA THR A 74 -2.09 1.21 -0.09
C THR A 74 -3.50 0.67 0.07
N VAL A 75 -3.64 -0.51 0.67
CA VAL A 75 -4.93 -1.18 0.81
C VAL A 75 -5.88 -0.39 1.72
N LEU A 76 -5.37 0.17 2.81
CA LEU A 76 -6.15 1.01 3.70
C LEU A 76 -6.59 2.32 3.03
N ALA A 77 -5.73 2.96 2.24
CA ALA A 77 -6.11 4.14 1.47
C ALA A 77 -7.24 3.83 0.49
N ILE A 78 -7.17 2.71 -0.23
CA ILE A 78 -8.24 2.27 -1.13
C ILE A 78 -9.54 1.98 -0.36
N THR A 79 -9.43 1.37 0.82
CA THR A 79 -10.60 1.11 1.69
C THR A 79 -11.30 2.42 2.04
N LEU A 80 -10.56 3.41 2.53
CA LEU A 80 -11.12 4.71 2.90
C LEU A 80 -11.74 5.45 1.71
N MET A 81 -11.11 5.39 0.54
CA MET A 81 -11.67 5.98 -0.69
C MET A 81 -12.98 5.33 -1.12
N ARG A 82 -13.09 4.00 -1.00
CA ARG A 82 -14.34 3.27 -1.28
C ARG A 82 -15.43 3.60 -0.29
N GLN A 83 -15.09 3.73 0.99
CA GLN A 83 -16.01 4.14 2.05
C GLN A 83 -16.52 5.57 1.83
N ASP A 84 -15.63 6.51 1.54
CA ASP A 84 -15.97 7.91 1.26
C ASP A 84 -16.91 8.02 0.04
N HIS A 85 -16.65 7.24 -1.01
CA HIS A 85 -17.53 7.19 -2.17
C HIS A 85 -18.93 6.70 -1.82
N GLY A 86 -19.05 5.63 -1.01
CA GLY A 86 -20.36 5.13 -0.57
C GLY A 86 -21.10 6.11 0.35
N ILE A 87 -20.37 6.78 1.24
CA ILE A 87 -20.93 7.81 2.13
C ILE A 87 -21.48 8.99 1.34
N SER A 88 -20.72 9.50 0.38
CA SER A 88 -21.10 10.68 -0.40
C SER A 88 -22.16 10.36 -1.44
N HIS A 89 -22.01 9.27 -2.19
CA HIS A 89 -22.87 8.97 -3.34
C HIS A 89 -24.21 8.35 -2.92
N THR A 90 -24.21 7.42 -1.95
CA THR A 90 -25.42 6.67 -1.62
C THR A 90 -26.12 7.20 -0.37
N LEU A 91 -25.36 7.64 0.64
CA LEU A 91 -25.94 8.19 1.88
C LEU A 91 -26.16 9.70 1.81
N GLY A 92 -25.67 10.38 0.77
CA GLY A 92 -25.81 11.83 0.59
C GLY A 92 -25.11 12.68 1.66
N LEU A 93 -24.16 12.09 2.39
CA LEU A 93 -23.37 12.80 3.39
C LEU A 93 -22.16 13.48 2.74
N ALA A 94 -21.59 14.48 3.42
CA ALA A 94 -20.44 15.21 2.89
C ALA A 94 -19.25 14.28 2.63
N SER A 95 -18.68 14.35 1.45
CA SER A 95 -17.42 13.69 1.12
C SER A 95 -16.24 14.28 1.89
N ALA A 96 -15.19 13.50 2.10
CA ALA A 96 -13.92 14.00 2.66
C ALA A 96 -13.24 15.08 1.79
N GLY A 97 -13.79 15.40 0.61
CA GLY A 97 -13.25 16.36 -0.33
C GLY A 97 -12.19 15.76 -1.26
N THR A 98 -11.11 16.50 -1.50
CA THR A 98 -10.04 16.02 -2.39
C THR A 98 -9.14 15.00 -1.67
N TRP A 99 -8.85 13.90 -2.34
CA TRP A 99 -7.95 12.85 -1.85
C TRP A 99 -6.46 13.17 -2.04
N LEU A 100 -6.14 14.38 -2.49
CA LEU A 100 -4.75 14.79 -2.78
C LEU A 100 -3.87 14.68 -1.53
N THR A 101 -4.23 15.38 -0.45
CA THR A 101 -3.42 15.40 0.78
C THR A 101 -3.31 14.01 1.43
N PRO A 102 -4.41 13.25 1.63
CA PRO A 102 -4.30 11.89 2.16
C PRO A 102 -3.40 10.97 1.31
N LEU A 103 -3.50 11.03 -0.02
CA LEU A 103 -2.67 10.21 -0.90
C LEU A 103 -1.20 10.64 -0.89
N LEU A 104 -0.91 11.95 -0.82
CA LEU A 104 0.45 12.43 -0.63
C LEU A 104 1.05 11.93 0.69
N MET A 105 0.28 11.95 1.79
CA MET A 105 0.73 11.42 3.07
C MET A 105 1.03 9.91 2.99
N VAL A 106 0.16 9.14 2.33
CA VAL A 106 0.36 7.70 2.12
C VAL A 106 1.63 7.42 1.33
N VAL A 107 1.80 8.07 0.17
CA VAL A 107 2.98 7.88 -0.68
C VAL A 107 4.26 8.33 0.05
N SER A 108 4.23 9.45 0.76
CA SER A 108 5.36 9.93 1.55
C SER A 108 5.75 8.93 2.65
N ALA A 109 4.78 8.37 3.37
CA ALA A 109 5.02 7.34 4.37
C ALA A 109 5.58 6.05 3.75
N GLN A 110 5.09 5.65 2.59
CA GLN A 110 5.60 4.50 1.84
C GLN A 110 7.05 4.70 1.41
N LEU A 111 7.39 5.87 0.86
CA LEU A 111 8.76 6.21 0.48
C LEU A 111 9.69 6.20 1.68
N PHE A 112 9.26 6.77 2.81
CA PHE A 112 10.03 6.74 4.06
C PHE A 112 10.31 5.30 4.52
N VAL A 113 9.30 4.43 4.53
CA VAL A 113 9.44 3.02 4.91
C VAL A 113 10.35 2.27 3.93
N LEU A 114 10.23 2.54 2.63
CA LEU A 114 11.09 1.94 1.59
C LEU A 114 12.55 2.36 1.76
N LEU A 115 12.81 3.63 2.05
CA LEU A 115 14.17 4.14 2.30
C LEU A 115 14.75 3.50 3.57
N LEU A 116 14.00 3.47 4.66
CA LEU A 116 14.43 2.88 5.93
C LEU A 116 14.78 1.39 5.78
N GLY A 117 13.85 0.61 5.22
CA GLY A 117 14.06 -0.82 4.99
C GLY A 117 15.15 -1.08 3.94
N GLY A 118 15.23 -0.24 2.91
CA GLY A 118 16.29 -0.31 1.89
C GLY A 118 17.68 -0.04 2.47
N PHE A 119 17.80 0.93 3.38
CA PHE A 119 19.04 1.18 4.12
C PHE A 119 19.46 -0.01 4.99
N ALA A 120 18.51 -0.61 5.73
CA ALA A 120 18.76 -1.81 6.51
C ALA A 120 19.21 -2.99 5.63
N MET A 121 18.53 -3.23 4.51
CA MET A 121 18.88 -4.30 3.56
C MET A 121 20.25 -4.06 2.89
N ARG A 122 20.60 -2.79 2.62
CA ARG A 122 21.90 -2.42 2.05
C ARG A 122 23.04 -2.74 3.02
N ASN A 123 22.89 -2.40 4.31
CA ASN A 123 23.91 -2.69 5.34
C ASN A 123 24.19 -4.19 5.49
N HIS A 124 23.16 -5.02 5.37
CA HIS A 124 23.28 -6.49 5.41
C HIS A 124 23.61 -7.12 4.03
N ARG A 125 23.81 -6.31 2.99
CA ARG A 125 24.00 -6.77 1.60
C ARG A 125 22.90 -7.75 1.15
N TYR A 126 21.71 -7.66 1.76
CA TYR A 126 20.62 -8.60 1.55
C TYR A 126 20.18 -8.69 0.09
N LEU A 127 19.96 -7.54 -0.56
CA LEU A 127 19.56 -7.49 -1.97
C LEU A 127 20.62 -8.14 -2.89
N ALA A 128 21.91 -7.98 -2.59
CA ALA A 128 22.97 -8.62 -3.34
C ALA A 128 23.00 -10.14 -3.16
N LYS A 129 22.74 -10.63 -1.95
CA LYS A 129 22.62 -12.06 -1.64
C LYS A 129 21.41 -12.67 -2.36
N VAL A 130 20.25 -12.01 -2.31
CA VAL A 130 19.05 -12.40 -3.04
C VAL A 130 19.32 -12.44 -4.55
N TRP A 131 19.99 -11.40 -5.07
CA TRP A 131 20.31 -11.32 -6.50
C TRP A 131 21.27 -12.42 -6.99
N ARG A 132 22.19 -12.87 -6.13
CA ARG A 132 23.10 -13.99 -6.40
C ARG A 132 22.45 -15.37 -6.23
N GLY A 133 21.28 -15.43 -5.58
CA GLY A 133 20.59 -16.68 -5.26
C GLY A 133 21.09 -17.36 -3.98
N ASP A 134 21.86 -16.64 -3.14
CA ASP A 134 22.36 -17.15 -1.86
C ASP A 134 21.24 -17.27 -0.82
N VAL A 135 20.19 -16.43 -0.93
CA VAL A 135 19.00 -16.44 -0.09
C VAL A 135 17.81 -16.83 -0.96
N LYS A 136 17.21 -17.98 -0.66
CA LYS A 136 16.04 -18.51 -1.36
C LYS A 136 14.91 -18.78 -0.35
N GLY A 137 13.68 -18.81 -0.84
CA GLY A 137 12.50 -19.19 -0.06
C GLY A 137 11.38 -18.15 -0.08
N ALA A 138 10.27 -18.49 0.56
CA ALA A 138 9.06 -17.67 0.58
C ALA A 138 9.25 -16.21 1.04
N PRO A 139 10.10 -15.89 2.03
CA PRO A 139 10.30 -14.51 2.46
C PRO A 139 10.85 -13.57 1.38
N VAL A 140 11.60 -14.10 0.41
CA VAL A 140 12.19 -13.29 -0.67
C VAL A 140 11.11 -12.73 -1.59
N PHE A 141 10.02 -13.46 -1.80
CA PHE A 141 8.88 -12.98 -2.59
C PHE A 141 8.14 -11.80 -1.93
N ALA A 142 8.33 -11.58 -0.62
CA ALA A 142 7.80 -10.39 0.04
C ALA A 142 8.37 -9.07 -0.50
N LEU A 143 9.51 -9.09 -1.23
CA LEU A 143 10.07 -7.92 -1.91
C LEU A 143 9.22 -7.43 -3.09
N ILE A 144 8.33 -8.27 -3.62
CA ILE A 144 7.48 -7.93 -4.78
C ILE A 144 6.30 -7.05 -4.35
N CYS A 145 5.67 -7.37 -3.22
CA CYS A 145 4.48 -6.67 -2.74
C CYS A 145 4.65 -5.15 -2.60
N PRO A 146 5.77 -4.62 -2.07
CA PRO A 146 6.00 -3.18 -1.96
C PRO A 146 6.05 -2.47 -3.31
N GLY A 147 6.67 -3.10 -4.33
CA GLY A 147 6.72 -2.53 -5.68
C GLY A 147 5.35 -2.41 -6.32
N VAL A 148 4.56 -3.49 -6.28
CA VAL A 148 3.16 -3.46 -6.78
C VAL A 148 2.34 -2.42 -6.03
N ALA A 149 2.42 -2.41 -4.70
CA ALA A 149 1.66 -1.49 -3.86
C ALA A 149 2.02 -0.02 -4.12
N LEU A 150 3.30 0.29 -4.27
CA LEU A 150 3.76 1.64 -4.60
C LEU A 150 3.26 2.08 -5.98
N SER A 151 3.37 1.22 -7.00
CA SER A 151 2.85 1.51 -8.34
C SER A 151 1.36 1.85 -8.30
N VAL A 152 0.56 1.07 -7.56
CA VAL A 152 -0.87 1.33 -7.38
C VAL A 152 -1.11 2.65 -6.65
N SER A 153 -0.37 2.94 -5.56
CA SER A 153 -0.53 4.20 -4.81
C SER A 153 -0.19 5.43 -5.66
N LEU A 154 0.87 5.36 -6.46
CA LEU A 154 1.25 6.43 -7.39
C LEU A 154 0.16 6.67 -8.45
N GLN A 155 -0.43 5.59 -8.99
CA GLN A 155 -1.52 5.70 -9.96
C GLN A 155 -2.78 6.32 -9.32
N PHE A 156 -3.09 5.98 -8.05
CA PHE A 156 -4.17 6.64 -7.32
C PHE A 156 -3.86 8.11 -7.05
N LEU A 157 -2.63 8.45 -6.67
CA LEU A 157 -2.21 9.83 -6.44
C LEU A 157 -2.36 10.68 -7.72
N ILE A 158 -1.99 10.15 -8.88
CA ILE A 158 -2.15 10.84 -10.14
C ILE A 158 -3.62 11.08 -10.44
N ASN A 159 -4.45 10.02 -10.43
CA ASN A 159 -5.84 10.12 -10.91
C ASN A 159 -6.80 10.69 -9.86
N LYS A 160 -6.72 10.24 -8.61
CA LYS A 160 -7.63 10.67 -7.52
C LYS A 160 -7.08 11.81 -6.69
N GLY A 161 -5.77 12.08 -6.79
CA GLY A 161 -5.13 13.22 -6.19
C GLY A 161 -5.05 14.39 -7.18
N PHE A 162 -4.07 14.38 -8.06
CA PHE A 162 -3.76 15.53 -8.93
C PHE A 162 -4.85 15.83 -9.96
N VAL A 163 -5.37 14.83 -10.65
CA VAL A 163 -6.42 15.03 -11.67
C VAL A 163 -7.72 15.48 -10.99
N ALA A 164 -8.15 14.81 -9.92
CA ALA A 164 -9.37 15.17 -9.21
C ALA A 164 -9.30 16.55 -8.53
N ALA A 165 -8.10 17.01 -8.15
CA ALA A 165 -7.88 18.35 -7.61
C ALA A 165 -7.79 19.44 -8.71
N GLY A 166 -7.86 19.07 -9.99
CA GLY A 166 -7.73 20.01 -11.11
C GLY A 166 -6.30 20.51 -11.37
N LEU A 167 -5.30 19.94 -10.69
CA LEU A 167 -3.89 20.29 -10.86
C LEU A 167 -3.28 19.68 -12.13
N LEU A 168 -3.88 18.60 -12.61
CA LEU A 168 -3.42 17.88 -13.77
C LEU A 168 -4.62 17.56 -14.70
N ILE A 169 -4.48 17.89 -15.98
CA ILE A 169 -5.49 17.57 -16.98
C ILE A 169 -5.28 16.12 -17.42
N SER A 170 -6.34 15.30 -17.36
CA SER A 170 -6.32 13.92 -17.84
C SER A 170 -5.84 13.85 -19.28
N PHE A 171 -4.97 12.87 -19.56
CA PHE A 171 -4.39 12.62 -20.88
C PHE A 171 -3.55 13.76 -21.48
N SER A 172 -3.18 14.78 -20.68
CA SER A 172 -2.23 15.80 -21.11
C SER A 172 -0.80 15.21 -21.21
N MET A 173 0.10 15.91 -21.88
CA MET A 173 1.50 15.49 -21.96
C MET A 173 2.13 15.32 -20.58
N VAL A 174 1.82 16.23 -19.64
CA VAL A 174 2.29 16.17 -18.25
C VAL A 174 1.71 14.95 -17.51
N TYR A 175 0.45 14.62 -17.74
CA TYR A 175 -0.18 13.39 -17.20
C TYR A 175 0.59 12.13 -17.59
N TRP A 176 0.99 12.02 -18.86
CA TRP A 176 1.75 10.85 -19.34
C TRP A 176 3.15 10.79 -18.74
N ILE A 177 3.82 11.94 -18.53
CA ILE A 177 5.13 11.98 -17.87
C ILE A 177 5.00 11.42 -16.44
N PHE A 178 4.03 11.87 -15.64
CA PHE A 178 3.80 11.35 -14.31
C PHE A 178 3.37 9.87 -14.31
N SER A 179 2.62 9.42 -15.31
CA SER A 179 2.16 8.03 -15.43
C SER A 179 3.30 7.06 -15.78
N VAL A 180 4.44 7.54 -16.24
CA VAL A 180 5.62 6.71 -16.47
C VAL A 180 6.19 6.15 -15.16
N GLU A 181 6.19 6.93 -14.07
CA GLU A 181 6.75 6.47 -12.77
C GLU A 181 6.11 5.17 -12.26
N PRO A 182 4.78 5.05 -12.12
CA PRO A 182 4.16 3.80 -11.66
C PRO A 182 4.39 2.64 -12.66
N LEU A 183 4.50 2.92 -13.96
CA LEU A 183 4.83 1.90 -14.95
C LEU A 183 6.26 1.40 -14.79
N VAL A 184 7.23 2.27 -14.58
CA VAL A 184 8.63 1.89 -14.33
C VAL A 184 8.73 1.04 -13.06
N VAL A 185 8.08 1.45 -11.97
CA VAL A 185 8.05 0.68 -10.72
C VAL A 185 7.45 -0.71 -10.95
N MET A 186 6.36 -0.81 -11.73
CA MET A 186 5.73 -2.09 -12.06
C MET A 186 6.65 -2.98 -12.90
N VAL A 187 7.29 -2.44 -13.93
CA VAL A 187 8.23 -3.18 -14.80
C VAL A 187 9.40 -3.72 -13.98
N VAL A 188 10.01 -2.88 -13.14
CA VAL A 188 11.10 -3.29 -12.24
C VAL A 188 10.62 -4.42 -11.31
N THR A 189 9.42 -4.31 -10.76
CA THR A 189 8.83 -5.33 -9.89
C THR A 189 8.63 -6.67 -10.63
N ILE A 190 8.17 -6.64 -11.87
CA ILE A 190 8.03 -7.83 -12.72
C ILE A 190 9.39 -8.45 -13.01
N ILE A 191 10.40 -7.65 -13.31
CA ILE A 191 11.78 -8.15 -13.55
C ILE A 191 12.32 -8.84 -12.30
N VAL A 192 12.13 -8.25 -11.12
CA VAL A 192 12.51 -8.86 -9.85
C VAL A 192 11.77 -10.19 -9.65
N PHE A 193 10.44 -10.21 -9.86
CA PHE A 193 9.65 -11.44 -9.77
C PHE A 193 10.15 -12.55 -10.68
N MET A 194 10.35 -12.25 -11.97
CA MET A 194 10.86 -13.23 -12.94
C MET A 194 12.25 -13.77 -12.56
N ARG A 195 13.07 -12.95 -11.92
CA ARG A 195 14.40 -13.38 -11.47
C ARG A 195 14.32 -14.25 -10.22
N LEU A 196 13.43 -13.94 -9.29
CA LEU A 196 13.24 -14.71 -8.05
C LEU A 196 12.55 -16.07 -8.30
N SER A 197 11.80 -16.20 -9.39
CA SER A 197 11.12 -17.43 -9.78
C SER A 197 12.00 -18.44 -10.53
N ARG A 198 13.23 -18.05 -10.89
CA ARG A 198 14.26 -18.91 -11.48
C ARG A 198 15.18 -19.50 -10.43
#